data_9ac8d6b55db7cdd28a83286940c01a04
#
_entry.id   9ac8d6b55db7cdd28a83286940c01a04
#
_cell.length_a   1.000
_cell.length_b   1.000
_cell.length_c   1.000
_cell.angle_alpha   90.00
_cell.angle_beta   90.00
_cell.angle_gamma   90.00
#
_symmetry.space_group_name_H-M   'P 1'
#
loop_
_entity.id
_entity.type
_entity.pdbx_description
1 polymer ?
#
loop_
_entity_poly.entity_id
_entity_poly.type
_entity_poly.pdbx_seq_one_letter_code
_entity_poly.pdbx_strand_id
1 'polypeptide(L)'
;MNIKYLKXKTDSKYEIAYAHCDGTYSYISKSENLNDAINICKQQQNNKSSDIPVVINEDGLIVYATEGIGRIVKIINGAATNSADYTVYVYKNENLTSPEHTYINHAYIDDAPIIEDLGNIVKVEVSGYTGYMKKQEDDGSLNIITVPMNQVNNLSHYTVNSNNELVHAISSDITSTPKYSYQTLGPAPSFMTQNTKYYSYDGNYFYTDINQLISDAKLENHNNAINSNNPYYNYYQYLPGRSKTSYTAGDINKYFEEYTPSDSLLRNTGDYFIKAQNEYGTNAALLVGIAMNESDRGTSNLAKTKFNIFGANAKDGYVDGADKFSSIEECIMRVSNYSFSNGYFNPKSWKYNSSSLGNKSIGANVRYASDPYWSEKAVSRMYQVDKFLGGDTGLKDYNRYLLGMYTNETSVKNTSNKELYSILQQNTRTKNTCKGQVGDTTIVLXDNNXKYL
;
A
#
# COMPACT_ATOMS: atom_id res chain seq x y z
N MET A 1 23.85 2.18 3.78
CA MET A 1 23.83 0.74 3.48
C MET A 1 24.67 0.44 2.25
N ASN A 2 25.53 -0.56 2.33
CA ASN A 2 26.35 -0.97 1.18
C ASN A 2 25.59 -2.05 0.39
N ILE A 3 25.10 -1.67 -0.79
CA ILE A 3 24.35 -2.62 -1.64
C ILE A 3 25.20 -3.11 -2.81
N LYS A 4 26.47 -2.73 -2.85
CA LYS A 4 27.34 -3.06 -3.98
C LYS A 4 28.22 -4.27 -3.71
N TYR A 5 28.29 -5.14 -4.70
CA TYR A 5 29.27 -6.19 -4.78
C TYR A 5 30.39 -5.72 -5.73
N LEU A 6 31.63 -5.91 -5.32
CA LEU A 6 32.77 -5.60 -6.20
C LEU A 6 32.92 -6.76 -7.19
N LYS A 7 32.64 -6.49 -8.43
CA LYS A 7 32.80 -7.53 -9.47
C LYS A 7 34.23 -7.95 -9.60
N UNK A 8 34.28 -9.17 -9.77
CA UNK A 8 35.46 -9.66 -9.97
C UNK A 8 36.00 -8.95 -11.10
N LYS A 9 36.92 -9.24 -11.51
CA LYS A 9 37.65 -8.58 -12.58
C LYS A 9 37.27 -9.18 -13.93
N THR A 10 35.99 -9.06 -14.30
CA THR A 10 35.56 -9.40 -15.65
C THR A 10 35.11 -8.12 -16.36
N ASP A 11 35.16 -8.14 -17.67
CA ASP A 11 34.71 -7.03 -18.51
C ASP A 11 33.26 -7.21 -18.95
N SER A 12 32.61 -8.26 -18.50
CA SER A 12 31.23 -8.57 -18.90
C SER A 12 30.24 -7.68 -18.20
N LYS A 13 29.13 -7.43 -18.88
CA LYS A 13 28.04 -6.63 -18.34
C LYS A 13 27.39 -7.28 -17.12
N TYR A 14 27.30 -8.62 -17.11
CA TYR A 14 26.72 -9.38 -16.01
C TYR A 14 27.64 -10.51 -15.57
N GLU A 15 27.67 -10.74 -14.26
CA GLU A 15 28.32 -11.91 -13.67
C GLU A 15 27.28 -12.78 -13.02
N ILE A 16 27.48 -14.08 -13.08
CA ILE A 16 26.70 -15.06 -12.34
C ILE A 16 27.58 -15.54 -11.18
N ALA A 17 27.04 -15.59 -9.98
CA ALA A 17 27.80 -15.94 -8.78
C ALA A 17 26.90 -16.67 -7.78
N TYR A 18 27.52 -17.35 -6.83
CA TYR A 18 26.83 -17.83 -5.64
C TYR A 18 26.92 -16.75 -4.56
N ALA A 19 25.78 -16.34 -4.03
CA ALA A 19 25.74 -15.46 -2.88
C ALA A 19 25.77 -16.28 -1.59
N HIS A 20 26.69 -15.93 -0.70
CA HIS A 20 26.84 -16.60 0.58
C HIS A 20 26.16 -15.80 1.69
N CYS A 21 25.79 -16.47 2.77
CA CYS A 21 25.06 -15.82 3.85
C CYS A 21 25.88 -14.73 4.57
N ASP A 22 27.21 -14.77 4.44
CA ASP A 22 28.08 -13.75 5.05
C ASP A 22 28.26 -12.52 4.16
N GLY A 23 27.58 -12.47 3.01
CA GLY A 23 27.67 -11.34 2.09
C GLY A 23 28.79 -11.43 1.09
N THR A 24 29.52 -12.55 1.05
CA THR A 24 30.54 -12.76 0.04
C THR A 24 29.97 -13.54 -1.15
N TYR A 25 30.74 -13.62 -2.23
CA TYR A 25 30.27 -14.18 -3.50
C TYR A 25 31.35 -15.05 -4.13
N SER A 26 30.92 -16.13 -4.78
CA SER A 26 31.81 -17.00 -5.56
C SER A 26 31.42 -16.92 -7.03
N TYR A 27 32.35 -16.49 -7.86
CA TYR A 27 32.12 -16.32 -9.30
C TYR A 27 31.82 -17.67 -9.97
N ILE A 28 30.86 -17.68 -10.89
CA ILE A 28 30.48 -18.85 -11.67
C ILE A 28 30.76 -18.62 -13.15
N SER A 29 30.17 -17.56 -13.72
CA SER A 29 30.17 -17.33 -15.17
C SER A 29 29.84 -15.89 -15.47
N LYS A 30 29.75 -15.53 -16.74
CA LYS A 30 29.46 -14.17 -17.19
C LYS A 30 28.55 -14.21 -18.41
N SER A 31 27.94 -13.07 -18.68
CA SER A 31 27.11 -12.89 -19.90
C SER A 31 26.99 -11.41 -20.21
N GLU A 32 26.80 -11.10 -21.50
CA GLU A 32 26.56 -9.71 -21.93
C GLU A 32 25.10 -9.36 -21.96
N ASN A 33 24.19 -10.34 -21.79
CA ASN A 33 22.76 -10.16 -21.95
C ASN A 33 22.07 -10.61 -20.67
N LEU A 34 21.13 -9.77 -20.17
CA LEU A 34 20.47 -10.04 -18.90
C LEU A 34 19.69 -11.35 -18.94
N ASN A 35 18.90 -11.57 -20.00
CA ASN A 35 18.08 -12.78 -20.07
C ASN A 35 18.94 -14.04 -20.14
N ASP A 36 20.05 -14.00 -20.87
CA ASP A 36 21.00 -15.11 -20.91
C ASP A 36 21.64 -15.33 -19.53
N ALA A 37 21.97 -14.24 -18.84
CA ALA A 37 22.55 -14.34 -17.48
C ALA A 37 21.57 -15.00 -16.53
N ILE A 38 20.29 -14.59 -16.58
CA ILE A 38 19.24 -15.19 -15.75
C ILE A 38 19.09 -16.68 -16.06
N ASN A 39 19.11 -17.05 -17.33
CA ASN A 39 18.99 -18.46 -17.72
C ASN A 39 20.18 -19.29 -17.21
N ILE A 40 21.39 -18.75 -17.33
CA ILE A 40 22.57 -19.43 -16.78
C ILE A 40 22.42 -19.58 -15.25
N CYS A 41 21.98 -18.52 -14.60
CA CYS A 41 21.78 -18.51 -13.15
C CYS A 41 20.76 -19.58 -12.71
N LYS A 42 19.63 -19.66 -13.42
CA LYS A 42 18.58 -20.63 -13.11
C LYS A 42 19.07 -22.08 -13.22
N GLN A 43 20.05 -22.32 -14.06
CA GLN A 43 20.59 -23.67 -14.28
C GLN A 43 21.54 -24.09 -13.17
N GLN A 44 21.98 -23.18 -12.31
CA GLN A 44 22.91 -23.50 -11.25
C GLN A 44 22.17 -24.26 -10.14
N GLN A 45 22.80 -25.32 -9.66
CA GLN A 45 22.24 -26.08 -8.55
C GLN A 45 22.89 -25.61 -7.25
N ASN A 46 22.07 -25.49 -6.22
CA ASN A 46 22.56 -25.17 -4.88
C ASN A 46 23.11 -26.46 -4.27
N ASN A 47 24.41 -26.70 -4.48
CA ASN A 47 25.06 -27.85 -3.88
C ASN A 47 25.21 -27.69 -2.37
N LYS A 48 25.09 -26.45 -1.90
CA LYS A 48 25.06 -26.11 -0.48
C LYS A 48 23.77 -25.39 -0.22
N SER A 49 23.07 -25.79 0.82
CA SER A 49 21.72 -25.26 1.10
C SER A 49 21.71 -23.77 1.40
N SER A 50 22.83 -23.19 1.79
CA SER A 50 22.89 -21.78 2.18
C SER A 50 23.33 -20.84 1.05
N ASP A 51 23.81 -21.36 -0.08
CA ASP A 51 24.30 -20.53 -1.19
C ASP A 51 23.21 -20.34 -2.23
N ILE A 52 23.10 -19.12 -2.75
CA ILE A 52 22.01 -18.77 -3.69
C ILE A 52 22.64 -18.20 -4.97
N PRO A 53 22.33 -18.79 -6.14
CA PRO A 53 22.78 -18.21 -7.41
C PRO A 53 22.14 -16.85 -7.67
N VAL A 54 22.97 -15.89 -8.10
CA VAL A 54 22.54 -14.51 -8.37
C VAL A 54 23.17 -14.02 -9.67
N VAL A 55 22.54 -12.98 -10.25
CA VAL A 55 23.10 -12.22 -11.36
C VAL A 55 23.46 -10.82 -10.83
N ILE A 56 24.70 -10.40 -11.14
CA ILE A 56 25.26 -9.14 -10.67
C ILE A 56 25.55 -8.28 -11.90
N ASN A 57 25.09 -7.02 -11.90
CA ASN A 57 25.31 -6.11 -13.04
C ASN A 57 26.68 -5.45 -12.95
N GLU A 58 26.98 -4.59 -13.94
CA GLU A 58 28.30 -3.96 -14.03
C GLU A 58 28.57 -2.97 -12.89
N ASP A 59 27.54 -2.51 -12.19
CA ASP A 59 27.70 -1.65 -11.02
C ASP A 59 27.81 -2.44 -9.72
N GLY A 60 27.83 -3.78 -9.80
CA GLY A 60 27.96 -4.63 -8.64
C GLY A 60 26.67 -4.83 -7.87
N LEU A 61 25.52 -4.61 -8.51
CA LEU A 61 24.21 -4.76 -7.89
C LEU A 61 23.59 -6.08 -8.31
N ILE A 62 22.90 -6.74 -7.37
CA ILE A 62 22.21 -8.00 -7.66
C ILE A 62 20.89 -7.66 -8.32
N VAL A 63 20.73 -8.12 -9.56
CA VAL A 63 19.52 -7.84 -10.37
C VAL A 63 18.65 -9.07 -10.56
N TYR A 64 19.08 -10.22 -10.07
CA TYR A 64 18.29 -11.46 -10.08
C TYR A 64 18.87 -12.42 -9.05
N ALA A 65 18.02 -13.22 -8.41
CA ALA A 65 18.42 -14.32 -7.53
C ALA A 65 17.40 -15.45 -7.71
N THR A 66 17.90 -16.70 -7.67
CA THR A 66 17.00 -17.85 -7.79
C THR A 66 16.07 -17.96 -6.59
N GLU A 67 16.51 -17.51 -5.42
CA GLU A 67 15.70 -17.42 -4.19
C GLU A 67 15.95 -16.05 -3.59
N GLY A 68 14.99 -15.15 -3.77
CA GLY A 68 15.18 -13.79 -3.31
C GLY A 68 13.87 -13.05 -3.20
N ILE A 69 13.98 -11.81 -2.78
CA ILE A 69 12.83 -10.92 -2.69
C ILE A 69 13.23 -9.57 -3.31
N GLY A 70 12.27 -8.89 -3.90
CA GLY A 70 12.53 -7.59 -4.49
C GLY A 70 12.73 -6.52 -3.44
N ARG A 71 13.60 -5.57 -3.76
CA ARG A 71 13.80 -4.39 -2.96
C ARG A 71 13.54 -3.18 -3.85
N ILE A 72 12.51 -2.40 -3.53
CA ILE A 72 12.14 -1.21 -4.30
C ILE A 72 13.10 -0.09 -3.91
N VAL A 73 13.96 0.28 -4.83
CA VAL A 73 14.97 1.34 -4.62
C VAL A 73 15.10 2.13 -5.91
N LYS A 74 15.58 3.35 -5.80
CA LYS A 74 15.95 4.12 -7.00
C LYS A 74 17.46 4.22 -7.03
N ILE A 75 18.05 3.59 -8.04
CA ILE A 75 19.52 3.57 -8.22
C ILE A 75 19.85 4.42 -9.43
N ILE A 76 20.65 5.46 -9.21
CA ILE A 76 21.07 6.39 -10.27
C ILE A 76 22.60 6.38 -10.31
N ASN A 77 23.16 6.06 -11.46
CA ASN A 77 24.62 5.96 -11.65
C ASN A 77 25.24 5.05 -10.59
N GLY A 78 24.58 3.91 -10.32
CA GLY A 78 25.12 2.89 -9.44
C GLY A 78 24.92 3.15 -7.96
N ALA A 79 24.25 4.22 -7.57
CA ALA A 79 24.06 4.58 -6.15
C ALA A 79 22.59 4.83 -5.84
N ALA A 80 22.16 4.35 -4.68
CA ALA A 80 20.79 4.57 -4.21
C ALA A 80 20.59 6.03 -3.83
N THR A 81 19.43 6.58 -4.22
CA THR A 81 19.04 7.93 -3.81
C THR A 81 17.95 7.85 -2.74
N ASN A 82 17.97 8.80 -1.81
CA ASN A 82 16.91 8.94 -0.81
C ASN A 82 15.81 9.89 -1.27
N SER A 83 15.94 10.50 -2.46
CA SER A 83 14.96 11.46 -2.94
C SER A 83 13.61 10.79 -3.19
N ALA A 84 12.56 11.42 -2.71
CA ALA A 84 11.18 10.97 -2.93
C ALA A 84 10.59 11.51 -4.24
N ASP A 85 11.44 12.05 -5.13
CA ASP A 85 11.00 12.63 -6.40
C ASP A 85 10.66 11.58 -7.45
N TYR A 86 10.94 10.31 -7.19
CA TYR A 86 10.86 9.25 -8.19
C TYR A 86 9.71 8.32 -7.90
N THR A 87 8.78 8.21 -8.85
CA THR A 87 7.73 7.21 -8.81
C THR A 87 7.92 6.23 -9.94
N VAL A 88 7.37 5.04 -9.78
CA VAL A 88 7.37 4.03 -10.83
C VAL A 88 5.96 3.50 -11.00
N TYR A 89 5.56 3.31 -12.26
CA TYR A 89 4.25 2.78 -12.60
C TYR A 89 4.21 1.26 -12.47
N VAL A 90 3.07 0.74 -12.03
CA VAL A 90 2.81 -0.70 -11.98
C VAL A 90 1.63 -0.98 -12.90
N TYR A 91 1.83 -1.89 -13.85
CA TYR A 91 0.92 -2.14 -14.96
C TYR A 91 0.22 -3.48 -14.82
N LYS A 92 -0.92 -3.61 -15.52
CA LYS A 92 -1.71 -4.85 -15.50
C LYS A 92 -1.04 -6.01 -16.22
N ASN A 93 -0.23 -5.72 -17.25
CA ASN A 93 0.33 -6.76 -18.10
C ASN A 93 1.80 -6.49 -18.40
N GLU A 94 2.48 -7.53 -18.89
CA GLU A 94 3.92 -7.50 -19.11
C GLU A 94 4.34 -6.58 -20.24
N ASN A 95 3.41 -6.17 -21.09
CA ASN A 95 3.69 -5.23 -22.16
C ASN A 95 3.68 -3.79 -21.68
N LEU A 96 3.40 -3.56 -20.42
CA LEU A 96 3.33 -2.23 -19.79
C LEU A 96 2.39 -1.30 -20.56
N THR A 97 1.21 -1.83 -20.88
CA THR A 97 0.22 -1.11 -21.68
C THR A 97 -0.50 -0.06 -20.83
N SER A 98 -0.49 1.18 -21.29
CA SER A 98 -1.21 2.28 -20.63
C SER A 98 -2.72 2.05 -20.68
N PRO A 99 -3.46 2.52 -19.67
CA PRO A 99 -2.96 3.22 -18.48
C PRO A 99 -2.43 2.23 -17.44
N GLU A 100 -1.47 2.70 -16.66
CA GLU A 100 -0.99 1.93 -15.51
C GLU A 100 -2.13 1.72 -14.50
N HIS A 101 -2.03 0.64 -13.73
CA HIS A 101 -3.01 0.42 -12.66
C HIS A 101 -2.76 1.37 -11.49
N THR A 102 -1.50 1.48 -11.08
CA THR A 102 -1.12 2.30 -9.93
C THR A 102 0.33 2.73 -10.07
N TYR A 103 0.80 3.48 -9.09
CA TYR A 103 2.19 3.94 -9.04
C TYR A 103 2.66 3.89 -7.59
N ILE A 104 3.98 3.74 -7.43
CA ILE A 104 4.58 3.58 -6.10
C ILE A 104 5.84 4.44 -6.02
N ASN A 105 6.28 4.69 -4.78
CA ASN A 105 7.48 5.49 -4.52
C ASN A 105 8.37 4.73 -3.55
N HIS A 106 9.62 4.53 -3.94
CA HIS A 106 10.59 3.78 -3.15
C HIS A 106 10.82 4.36 -1.75
N ALA A 107 10.49 5.63 -1.57
CA ALA A 107 10.66 6.29 -0.27
C ALA A 107 9.78 5.68 0.82
N TYR A 108 8.71 4.98 0.44
CA TYR A 108 7.69 4.49 1.39
C TYR A 108 7.59 2.98 1.46
N ILE A 109 8.38 2.25 0.68
CA ILE A 109 8.32 0.79 0.65
C ILE A 109 9.71 0.26 0.35
N ASP A 110 10.07 -0.86 0.98
CA ASP A 110 11.36 -1.49 0.67
C ASP A 110 11.14 -2.86 0.03
N ASP A 111 10.46 -3.78 0.69
CA ASP A 111 10.35 -5.15 0.21
C ASP A 111 9.07 -5.42 -0.56
N ALA A 112 9.21 -6.16 -1.66
CA ALA A 112 8.10 -6.59 -2.49
C ALA A 112 8.46 -7.95 -3.12
N PRO A 113 7.64 -8.98 -2.91
CA PRO A 113 7.94 -10.27 -3.55
C PRO A 113 7.96 -10.15 -5.07
N ILE A 114 8.95 -10.79 -5.69
CA ILE A 114 9.01 -10.91 -7.14
C ILE A 114 8.35 -12.24 -7.49
N ILE A 115 7.24 -12.16 -8.21
CA ILE A 115 6.43 -13.32 -8.57
C ILE A 115 6.98 -13.96 -9.84
N GLU A 116 7.48 -13.13 -10.76
CA GLU A 116 8.05 -13.59 -12.03
C GLU A 116 9.06 -12.54 -12.48
N ASP A 117 10.23 -13.01 -12.92
CA ASP A 117 11.28 -12.13 -13.42
C ASP A 117 11.45 -12.39 -14.90
N LEU A 118 11.13 -11.43 -15.75
CA LEU A 118 11.17 -11.55 -17.20
C LEU A 118 12.39 -10.85 -17.80
N GLY A 119 13.35 -10.47 -16.95
CA GLY A 119 14.53 -9.73 -17.38
C GLY A 119 14.40 -8.28 -16.99
N ASN A 120 14.08 -7.40 -17.92
CA ASN A 120 13.91 -6.00 -17.57
C ASN A 120 12.52 -5.65 -17.05
N ILE A 121 11.62 -6.62 -17.03
CA ILE A 121 10.28 -6.44 -16.47
C ILE A 121 10.09 -7.50 -15.40
N VAL A 122 9.53 -7.09 -14.26
CA VAL A 122 9.25 -8.01 -13.17
C VAL A 122 7.77 -7.90 -12.80
N LYS A 123 7.21 -9.04 -12.39
CA LYS A 123 5.89 -9.10 -11.79
C LYS A 123 6.07 -9.12 -10.29
N VAL A 124 5.49 -8.15 -9.61
CA VAL A 124 5.71 -7.95 -8.17
C VAL A 124 4.38 -7.88 -7.45
N GLU A 125 4.40 -8.16 -6.15
CA GLU A 125 3.25 -7.94 -5.28
C GLU A 125 3.56 -6.74 -4.39
N VAL A 126 2.74 -5.68 -4.49
CA VAL A 126 2.92 -4.45 -3.75
C VAL A 126 1.59 -4.06 -3.12
N SER A 127 1.52 -4.10 -1.79
CA SER A 127 0.33 -3.63 -1.06
C SER A 127 -0.97 -4.13 -1.72
N GLY A 128 -1.06 -5.44 -1.90
CA GLY A 128 -2.25 -6.10 -2.41
C GLY A 128 -2.34 -6.23 -3.92
N TYR A 129 -1.52 -5.50 -4.67
CA TYR A 129 -1.60 -5.54 -6.14
C TYR A 129 -0.45 -6.36 -6.72
N THR A 130 -0.77 -7.29 -7.59
CA THR A 130 0.23 -8.05 -8.36
C THR A 130 0.23 -7.51 -9.77
N GLY A 131 1.35 -6.90 -10.16
CA GLY A 131 1.46 -6.27 -11.46
C GLY A 131 2.90 -6.17 -11.91
N TYR A 132 3.10 -5.47 -13.03
CA TYR A 132 4.37 -5.47 -13.76
C TYR A 132 5.01 -4.10 -13.70
N MET A 133 6.34 -4.07 -13.50
CA MET A 133 7.10 -2.83 -13.52
C MET A 133 8.43 -3.04 -14.21
N LYS A 134 9.02 -1.93 -14.66
CA LYS A 134 10.37 -1.95 -15.23
C LYS A 134 11.41 -2.13 -14.14
N LYS A 135 12.36 -3.01 -14.39
CA LYS A 135 13.55 -3.12 -13.54
C LYS A 135 14.48 -1.92 -13.78
N GLN A 136 14.73 -1.59 -15.03
CA GLN A 136 15.65 -0.53 -15.42
C GLN A 136 14.98 0.41 -16.42
N GLU A 137 15.12 1.71 -16.19
CA GLU A 137 14.62 2.73 -17.10
C GLU A 137 15.59 2.93 -18.27
N ASP A 138 15.15 3.65 -19.32
CA ASP A 138 15.96 3.90 -20.49
C ASP A 138 17.22 4.72 -20.17
N ASP A 139 17.18 5.52 -19.10
CA ASP A 139 18.35 6.30 -18.67
C ASP A 139 19.36 5.48 -17.86
N GLY A 140 19.10 4.18 -17.67
CA GLY A 140 19.98 3.29 -16.93
C GLY A 140 19.70 3.18 -15.46
N SER A 141 18.82 4.03 -14.92
CA SER A 141 18.48 3.95 -13.49
C SER A 141 17.66 2.70 -13.21
N LEU A 142 17.80 2.16 -12.00
CA LEU A 142 17.05 0.97 -11.57
C LEU A 142 15.91 1.36 -10.64
N ASN A 143 14.81 0.62 -10.73
CA ASN A 143 13.65 0.80 -9.87
C ASN A 143 13.53 -0.30 -8.81
N ILE A 144 14.21 -1.40 -9.00
CA ILE A 144 14.14 -2.55 -8.11
C ILE A 144 15.42 -3.35 -8.27
N ILE A 145 15.89 -3.90 -7.14
CA ILE A 145 16.97 -4.89 -7.12
C ILE A 145 16.45 -6.11 -6.39
N THR A 146 17.22 -7.18 -6.42
CA THR A 146 16.84 -8.43 -5.77
C THR A 146 17.80 -8.71 -4.62
N VAL A 147 17.26 -9.08 -3.46
CA VAL A 147 18.07 -9.49 -2.31
C VAL A 147 17.94 -11.00 -2.18
N PRO A 148 19.06 -11.75 -2.26
CA PRO A 148 18.97 -13.18 -2.04
C PRO A 148 18.50 -13.47 -0.61
N MET A 149 17.68 -14.51 -0.46
CA MET A 149 17.02 -14.74 0.83
C MET A 149 18.01 -14.96 1.97
N ASN A 150 19.21 -15.48 1.67
CA ASN A 150 20.21 -15.70 2.71
C ASN A 150 20.89 -14.41 3.17
N GLN A 151 20.56 -13.27 2.57
CA GLN A 151 21.09 -11.96 2.97
C GLN A 151 19.99 -11.02 3.45
N VAL A 152 18.77 -11.52 3.62
CA VAL A 152 17.65 -10.72 4.13
C VAL A 152 17.70 -10.73 5.66
N ASN A 153 17.60 -9.56 6.26
CA ASN A 153 17.67 -9.43 7.73
C ASN A 153 16.35 -9.03 8.37
N ASN A 154 15.57 -8.15 7.75
CA ASN A 154 14.36 -7.64 8.40
C ASN A 154 13.27 -7.28 7.42
N LEU A 155 12.49 -8.28 7.04
CA LEU A 155 11.31 -8.08 6.19
C LEU A 155 10.23 -7.32 6.92
N SER A 156 9.43 -6.57 6.17
CA SER A 156 8.18 -6.03 6.68
C SER A 156 7.30 -7.18 7.16
N HIS A 157 6.56 -6.94 8.24
CA HIS A 157 5.73 -7.98 8.84
C HIS A 157 4.67 -7.36 9.74
N TYR A 158 3.72 -8.19 10.14
CA TYR A 158 2.68 -7.80 11.10
C TYR A 158 2.94 -8.52 12.42
N THR A 159 2.60 -7.86 13.52
CA THR A 159 2.69 -8.44 14.86
C THR A 159 1.45 -8.05 15.66
N VAL A 160 1.28 -8.71 16.80
CA VAL A 160 0.27 -8.34 17.78
C VAL A 160 1.01 -7.79 18.99
N ASN A 161 0.66 -6.57 19.39
CA ASN A 161 1.32 -5.92 20.51
C ASN A 161 0.71 -6.34 21.84
N SER A 162 1.23 -5.79 22.95
CA SER A 162 0.78 -6.18 24.30
C SER A 162 -0.67 -5.76 24.58
N ASN A 163 -1.23 -4.85 23.79
CA ASN A 163 -2.62 -4.42 23.90
C ASN A 163 -3.55 -5.21 22.98
N ASN A 164 -3.05 -6.30 22.39
CA ASN A 164 -3.80 -7.15 21.48
C ASN A 164 -4.26 -6.38 20.22
N GLU A 165 -3.40 -5.53 19.74
CA GLU A 165 -3.65 -4.73 18.53
C GLU A 165 -2.76 -5.21 17.39
N LEU A 166 -3.28 -5.13 16.18
CA LEU A 166 -2.55 -5.48 14.95
C LEU A 166 -1.63 -4.33 14.58
N VAL A 167 -0.34 -4.62 14.44
CA VAL A 167 0.67 -3.63 14.08
C VAL A 167 1.38 -4.08 12.82
N HIS A 168 1.50 -3.19 11.83
CA HIS A 168 2.30 -3.42 10.64
C HIS A 168 3.66 -2.75 10.84
N ALA A 169 4.73 -3.54 10.82
CA ALA A 169 6.11 -3.08 10.90
C ALA A 169 6.64 -3.03 9.47
N ILE A 170 6.82 -1.82 8.95
CA ILE A 170 7.23 -1.60 7.57
C ILE A 170 8.72 -1.31 7.55
N SER A 171 9.50 -2.20 6.93
CA SER A 171 10.95 -2.07 6.91
C SER A 171 11.39 -0.97 5.96
N SER A 172 12.40 -0.20 6.36
CA SER A 172 13.01 0.79 5.48
C SER A 172 14.22 0.24 4.73
N ASP A 173 14.74 -0.91 5.16
CA ASP A 173 15.92 -1.55 4.51
C ASP A 173 16.00 -2.98 5.00
N ILE A 174 15.63 -3.92 4.14
CA ILE A 174 15.56 -5.32 4.53
C ILE A 174 16.94 -5.96 4.70
N THR A 175 18.00 -5.28 4.30
CA THR A 175 19.37 -5.82 4.37
C THR A 175 20.16 -5.33 5.56
N SER A 176 19.67 -4.31 6.27
CA SER A 176 20.42 -3.66 7.34
C SER A 176 19.93 -4.09 8.71
N THR A 177 20.45 -3.45 9.76
CA THR A 177 19.89 -3.57 11.11
C THR A 177 18.45 -3.10 11.09
N PRO A 178 17.58 -3.75 11.89
CA PRO A 178 16.14 -3.45 11.81
C PRO A 178 15.82 -1.97 12.03
N LYS A 179 15.05 -1.42 11.11
CA LYS A 179 14.52 -0.08 11.20
C LYS A 179 13.15 -0.09 10.55
N TYR A 180 12.11 0.01 11.39
CA TYR A 180 10.73 -0.10 10.93
C TYR A 180 9.98 1.17 11.23
N SER A 181 9.00 1.47 10.38
CA SER A 181 7.94 2.38 10.76
C SER A 181 6.71 1.52 11.09
N TYR A 182 5.96 1.94 12.10
CA TYR A 182 4.89 1.09 12.66
C TYR A 182 3.54 1.77 12.47
N GLN A 183 2.54 0.96 12.08
CA GLN A 183 1.16 1.43 12.00
C GLN A 183 0.30 0.47 12.83
N THR A 184 -0.43 1.01 13.80
CA THR A 184 -1.35 0.25 14.64
C THR A 184 -2.73 0.35 13.99
N LEU A 185 -3.28 -0.79 13.54
CA LEU A 185 -4.37 -0.81 12.58
C LEU A 185 -5.73 -1.14 13.19
N GLY A 186 -5.76 -1.60 14.45
CA GLY A 186 -7.01 -1.98 15.09
C GLY A 186 -6.84 -3.21 15.94
N PRO A 187 -7.93 -3.80 16.41
CA PRO A 187 -7.85 -5.04 17.18
C PRO A 187 -7.24 -6.17 16.37
N ALA A 188 -6.43 -6.98 16.98
CA ALA A 188 -5.77 -8.10 16.30
C ALA A 188 -6.82 -9.17 15.93
N PRO A 189 -6.67 -9.80 14.74
CA PRO A 189 -7.54 -10.93 14.41
C PRO A 189 -7.32 -12.08 15.37
N SER A 190 -8.37 -12.88 15.57
CA SER A 190 -8.34 -13.96 16.57
C SER A 190 -7.31 -15.05 16.27
N PHE A 191 -6.93 -15.21 15.00
CA PHE A 191 -5.96 -16.24 14.61
C PHE A 191 -4.51 -15.84 14.85
N MET A 192 -4.25 -14.61 15.31
CA MET A 192 -2.89 -14.12 15.57
C MET A 192 -2.59 -14.11 17.06
N THR A 193 -1.32 -14.38 17.39
CA THR A 193 -0.84 -14.34 18.77
C THR A 193 0.35 -13.40 18.88
N GLN A 194 0.60 -12.93 20.11
CA GLN A 194 1.76 -12.10 20.41
C GLN A 194 3.06 -12.89 20.18
N ASN A 195 4.14 -12.17 19.96
CA ASN A 195 5.50 -12.71 19.83
C ASN A 195 5.71 -13.57 18.58
N THR A 196 4.88 -13.37 17.56
CA THR A 196 4.99 -14.04 16.26
C THR A 196 5.04 -12.99 15.16
N LYS A 197 5.95 -13.16 14.21
CA LYS A 197 5.96 -12.33 13.00
C LYS A 197 5.11 -12.98 11.94
N TYR A 198 4.23 -12.20 11.34
CA TYR A 198 3.35 -12.67 10.27
C TYR A 198 3.68 -11.88 9.00
N TYR A 199 3.96 -12.60 7.92
CA TYR A 199 4.29 -11.97 6.64
C TYR A 199 3.04 -11.87 5.79
N SER A 200 2.83 -10.71 5.18
CA SER A 200 1.71 -10.48 4.28
C SER A 200 2.03 -9.27 3.42
N TYR A 201 1.77 -9.38 2.11
CA TYR A 201 1.94 -8.25 1.19
C TYR A 201 0.60 -7.80 0.61
N ASP A 202 -0.51 -8.36 1.10
CA ASP A 202 -1.85 -7.88 0.75
C ASP A 202 -2.66 -7.42 1.96
N GLY A 203 -2.19 -7.74 3.17
CA GLY A 203 -2.94 -7.40 4.39
C GLY A 203 -4.15 -8.28 4.64
N ASN A 204 -4.36 -9.30 3.81
CA ASN A 204 -5.53 -10.18 3.90
C ASN A 204 -5.16 -11.59 4.30
N TYR A 205 -4.05 -12.12 3.78
CA TYR A 205 -3.57 -13.48 4.03
C TYR A 205 -2.21 -13.41 4.67
N PHE A 206 -2.02 -14.15 5.75
CA PHE A 206 -0.85 -14.06 6.60
C PHE A 206 -0.12 -15.40 6.67
N TYR A 207 1.20 -15.32 6.71
CA TYR A 207 2.08 -16.47 6.71
C TYR A 207 3.09 -16.35 7.83
N THR A 208 3.52 -17.47 8.40
CA THR A 208 4.65 -17.47 9.33
C THR A 208 5.97 -17.81 8.65
N ASP A 209 5.93 -18.24 7.39
CA ASP A 209 7.11 -18.61 6.61
C ASP A 209 7.10 -17.83 5.29
N ILE A 210 8.09 -16.96 5.11
CA ILE A 210 8.15 -16.13 3.91
C ILE A 210 8.32 -16.97 2.64
N ASN A 211 8.99 -18.11 2.71
CA ASN A 211 9.18 -18.95 1.54
C ASN A 211 7.85 -19.58 1.09
N GLN A 212 6.99 -19.91 2.03
CA GLN A 212 5.65 -20.41 1.69
C GLN A 212 4.81 -19.31 1.05
N LEU A 213 4.92 -18.06 1.54
CA LEU A 213 4.22 -16.93 0.95
C LEU A 213 4.64 -16.75 -0.51
N ILE A 214 5.94 -16.74 -0.77
CA ILE A 214 6.45 -16.53 -2.12
C ILE A 214 6.02 -17.68 -3.04
N SER A 215 6.11 -18.91 -2.56
CA SER A 215 5.71 -20.08 -3.32
C SER A 215 4.23 -20.02 -3.69
N ASP A 216 3.37 -19.69 -2.72
CA ASP A 216 1.94 -19.56 -2.98
C ASP A 216 1.67 -18.44 -3.98
N ALA A 217 2.35 -17.30 -3.84
CA ALA A 217 2.15 -16.17 -4.74
C ALA A 217 2.47 -16.55 -6.18
N LYS A 218 3.55 -17.31 -6.38
CA LYS A 218 3.94 -17.78 -7.71
C LYS A 218 2.90 -18.74 -8.30
N LEU A 219 2.19 -19.48 -7.45
CA LEU A 219 1.12 -20.40 -7.86
C LEU A 219 -0.26 -19.72 -7.86
N GLU A 220 -0.32 -18.45 -7.54
CA GLU A 220 -1.54 -17.64 -7.53
C GLU A 220 -2.60 -18.19 -6.57
N ASN A 221 -2.16 -18.57 -5.37
CA ASN A 221 -3.08 -19.00 -4.31
C ASN A 221 -2.55 -18.57 -2.94
N HIS A 222 -3.30 -18.92 -1.89
CA HIS A 222 -2.95 -18.62 -0.49
C HIS A 222 -3.09 -19.87 0.37
N ASN A 223 -2.81 -21.03 -0.20
CA ASN A 223 -3.11 -22.31 0.45
C ASN A 223 -2.34 -22.52 1.75
N ASN A 224 -1.13 -21.95 1.85
CA ASN A 224 -0.29 -22.11 3.04
C ASN A 224 -0.41 -20.93 4.02
N ALA A 225 -1.31 -19.97 3.77
CA ALA A 225 -1.58 -18.92 4.73
C ALA A 225 -2.20 -19.51 5.99
N ILE A 226 -1.90 -18.94 7.15
CA ILE A 226 -2.49 -19.44 8.41
C ILE A 226 -3.99 -19.21 8.44
N ASN A 227 -4.47 -18.25 7.67
CA ASN A 227 -5.90 -17.96 7.55
C ASN A 227 -6.40 -18.20 6.12
N SER A 228 -5.97 -19.31 5.50
CA SER A 228 -6.25 -19.56 4.07
C SER A 228 -7.76 -19.63 3.79
N ASN A 229 -8.56 -20.05 4.76
CA ASN A 229 -10.02 -20.17 4.58
C ASN A 229 -10.80 -18.98 5.13
N ASN A 230 -10.09 -17.96 5.64
CA ASN A 230 -10.74 -16.83 6.31
C ASN A 230 -9.91 -15.57 6.13
N PRO A 231 -9.91 -14.99 4.93
CA PRO A 231 -9.13 -13.77 4.72
C PRO A 231 -9.57 -12.66 5.68
N TYR A 232 -8.61 -11.87 6.11
CA TYR A 232 -8.84 -10.77 7.03
C TYR A 232 -8.97 -9.47 6.24
N TYR A 233 -10.00 -8.70 6.55
CA TYR A 233 -10.21 -7.37 5.98
C TYR A 233 -10.35 -6.38 7.11
N ASN A 234 -9.39 -5.45 7.21
CA ASN A 234 -9.43 -4.41 8.24
C ASN A 234 -10.67 -3.55 8.05
N TYR A 235 -11.46 -3.41 9.10
CA TYR A 235 -12.75 -2.71 9.02
C TYR A 235 -12.59 -1.28 8.50
N TYR A 236 -11.64 -0.53 9.07
CA TYR A 236 -11.46 0.87 8.69
C TYR A 236 -10.96 1.01 7.25
N GLN A 237 -10.10 0.09 6.84
CA GLN A 237 -9.49 0.13 5.50
C GLN A 237 -10.50 -0.14 4.39
N TYR A 238 -11.46 -1.01 4.67
CA TYR A 238 -12.44 -1.43 3.68
C TYR A 238 -13.81 -0.81 3.90
N LEU A 239 -13.97 0.04 4.92
CA LEU A 239 -15.22 0.78 5.16
C LEU A 239 -15.51 1.66 3.95
N PRO A 240 -16.73 1.60 3.36
CA PRO A 240 -17.07 2.57 2.33
C PRO A 240 -16.95 3.99 2.87
N GLY A 241 -16.34 4.86 2.09
CA GLY A 241 -16.19 6.26 2.48
C GLY A 241 -17.52 6.97 2.61
N ARG A 242 -18.54 6.50 1.90
CA ARG A 242 -19.90 7.01 2.04
C ARG A 242 -20.55 6.32 3.24
N SER A 243 -20.19 6.80 4.41
CA SER A 243 -20.67 6.28 5.69
C SER A 243 -20.57 7.41 6.70
N LYS A 244 -20.99 7.16 7.92
CA LYS A 244 -20.98 8.18 8.98
C LYS A 244 -20.22 7.66 10.20
N THR A 245 -19.45 8.55 10.80
CA THR A 245 -18.85 8.25 12.10
C THR A 245 -19.92 8.38 13.20
N SER A 246 -19.70 7.67 14.30
CA SER A 246 -20.54 7.80 15.50
C SER A 246 -20.26 9.10 16.27
N TYR A 247 -19.15 9.75 15.97
CA TYR A 247 -18.64 10.84 16.79
C TYR A 247 -19.18 12.19 16.34
N THR A 248 -19.31 13.11 17.31
CA THR A 248 -19.81 14.46 17.09
C THR A 248 -18.69 15.43 16.76
N ALA A 249 -19.04 16.64 16.35
CA ALA A 249 -18.06 17.70 16.13
C ALA A 249 -17.25 17.98 17.41
N GLY A 250 -17.94 18.02 18.55
CA GLY A 250 -17.23 18.23 19.83
C GLY A 250 -16.28 17.10 20.17
N ASP A 251 -16.66 15.87 19.86
CA ASP A 251 -15.76 14.72 20.04
C ASP A 251 -14.50 14.89 19.19
N ILE A 252 -14.67 15.26 17.91
CA ILE A 252 -13.53 15.44 17.00
C ILE A 252 -12.62 16.56 17.52
N ASN A 253 -13.20 17.62 18.05
CA ASN A 253 -12.40 18.69 18.65
C ASN A 253 -11.56 18.19 19.82
N LYS A 254 -12.14 17.30 20.66
CA LYS A 254 -11.37 16.69 21.78
C LYS A 254 -10.20 15.88 21.25
N TYR A 255 -10.42 15.11 20.17
CA TYR A 255 -9.36 14.32 19.57
C TYR A 255 -8.22 15.21 19.09
N PHE A 256 -8.54 16.30 18.39
CA PHE A 256 -7.50 17.22 17.90
C PHE A 256 -6.74 17.87 19.04
N GLU A 257 -7.42 18.22 20.14
CA GLU A 257 -6.72 18.77 21.29
C GLU A 257 -5.70 17.79 21.87
N GLU A 258 -6.05 16.51 21.91
CA GLU A 258 -5.18 15.49 22.49
C GLU A 258 -4.00 15.14 21.59
N TYR A 259 -4.23 15.08 20.26
CA TYR A 259 -3.27 14.45 19.35
C TYR A 259 -2.59 15.43 18.40
N THR A 260 -2.78 16.72 18.58
CA THR A 260 -2.11 17.73 17.76
C THR A 260 -1.37 18.74 18.64
N PRO A 261 -0.31 19.37 18.10
CA PRO A 261 0.32 20.49 18.81
C PRO A 261 -0.63 21.68 18.94
N SER A 262 -0.32 22.60 19.86
CA SER A 262 -1.19 23.74 20.15
C SER A 262 -1.37 24.67 18.95
N ASP A 263 -0.42 24.67 18.00
CA ASP A 263 -0.48 25.51 16.81
C ASP A 263 -1.13 24.81 15.61
N SER A 264 -1.70 23.64 15.81
CA SER A 264 -2.32 22.88 14.71
C SER A 264 -3.53 23.63 14.15
N LEU A 265 -3.59 23.67 12.82
CA LEU A 265 -4.73 24.26 12.13
C LEU A 265 -5.96 23.34 12.12
N LEU A 266 -5.79 22.09 12.62
CA LEU A 266 -6.92 21.17 12.76
C LEU A 266 -7.76 21.44 14.01
N ARG A 267 -7.21 22.14 14.98
CA ARG A 267 -7.95 22.41 16.23
C ARG A 267 -9.20 23.20 15.94
N ASN A 268 -10.30 22.82 16.61
CA ASN A 268 -11.61 23.49 16.51
C ASN A 268 -12.25 23.40 15.12
N THR A 269 -11.91 22.35 14.36
CA THR A 269 -12.47 22.15 13.02
C THR A 269 -13.51 21.03 12.96
N GLY A 270 -13.89 20.46 14.10
CA GLY A 270 -14.86 19.35 14.12
C GLY A 270 -16.16 19.68 13.38
N ASP A 271 -16.66 20.89 13.51
CA ASP A 271 -17.88 21.29 12.81
C ASP A 271 -17.73 21.19 11.30
N TYR A 272 -16.56 21.51 10.76
CA TYR A 272 -16.34 21.47 9.31
C TYR A 272 -16.35 20.02 8.81
N PHE A 273 -15.72 19.10 9.54
CA PHE A 273 -15.70 17.71 9.17
C PHE A 273 -17.09 17.09 9.20
N ILE A 274 -17.87 17.39 10.23
CA ILE A 274 -19.24 16.87 10.34
C ILE A 274 -20.13 17.51 9.26
N LYS A 275 -19.96 18.80 8.99
CA LYS A 275 -20.71 19.47 7.91
C LYS A 275 -20.43 18.80 6.56
N ALA A 276 -19.15 18.50 6.28
CA ALA A 276 -18.77 17.82 5.04
C ALA A 276 -19.42 16.44 4.96
N GLN A 277 -19.42 15.69 6.07
CA GLN A 277 -20.07 14.39 6.11
C GLN A 277 -21.56 14.52 5.78
N ASN A 278 -22.23 15.50 6.40
CA ASN A 278 -23.67 15.65 6.21
C ASN A 278 -24.01 16.13 4.81
N GLU A 279 -23.21 17.01 4.22
CA GLU A 279 -23.50 17.56 2.90
C GLU A 279 -23.03 16.67 1.75
N TYR A 280 -21.88 16.02 1.89
CA TYR A 280 -21.27 15.31 0.77
C TYR A 280 -21.16 13.81 0.99
N GLY A 281 -21.54 13.33 2.16
CA GLY A 281 -21.62 11.90 2.41
C GLY A 281 -20.27 11.23 2.62
N THR A 282 -19.21 11.98 2.91
CA THR A 282 -17.90 11.41 3.14
C THR A 282 -17.66 11.30 4.65
N ASN A 283 -17.33 10.11 5.12
CA ASN A 283 -17.17 9.82 6.55
C ASN A 283 -16.20 10.81 7.21
N ALA A 284 -16.65 11.47 8.27
CA ALA A 284 -15.83 12.49 8.93
C ALA A 284 -14.58 11.92 9.59
N ALA A 285 -14.65 10.73 10.19
CA ALA A 285 -13.48 10.13 10.82
C ALA A 285 -12.42 9.72 9.78
N LEU A 286 -12.88 9.27 8.60
CA LEU A 286 -11.99 8.96 7.50
C LEU A 286 -11.27 10.23 7.02
N LEU A 287 -12.02 11.32 6.87
CA LEU A 287 -11.42 12.60 6.48
C LEU A 287 -10.41 13.08 7.53
N VAL A 288 -10.74 12.93 8.82
CA VAL A 288 -9.84 13.30 9.92
C VAL A 288 -8.54 12.48 9.81
N GLY A 289 -8.65 11.19 9.57
CA GLY A 289 -7.48 10.33 9.44
C GLY A 289 -6.56 10.77 8.31
N ILE A 290 -7.13 11.07 7.16
CA ILE A 290 -6.34 11.55 6.02
C ILE A 290 -5.71 12.89 6.35
N ALA A 291 -6.48 13.83 6.90
CA ALA A 291 -5.96 15.17 7.20
C ALA A 291 -4.82 15.12 8.21
N MET A 292 -4.92 14.27 9.22
CA MET A 292 -3.84 14.12 10.21
C MET A 292 -2.52 13.70 9.54
N ASN A 293 -2.59 12.75 8.62
CA ASN A 293 -1.40 12.28 7.91
C ASN A 293 -0.87 13.33 6.93
N GLU A 294 -1.76 13.89 6.11
CA GLU A 294 -1.33 14.73 5.00
C GLU A 294 -0.81 16.08 5.46
N SER A 295 -1.27 16.57 6.62
CA SER A 295 -0.90 17.88 7.11
C SER A 295 0.10 17.83 8.27
N ASP A 296 0.68 16.68 8.56
CA ASP A 296 1.53 16.49 9.74
C ASP A 296 0.82 17.04 10.98
N ARG A 297 -0.36 16.51 11.24
CA ARG A 297 -1.20 16.91 12.38
C ARG A 297 -1.56 18.39 12.37
N GLY A 298 -1.72 18.95 11.17
CA GLY A 298 -2.13 20.34 11.00
C GLY A 298 -1.01 21.36 11.11
N THR A 299 0.24 20.93 11.03
CA THR A 299 1.39 21.82 11.24
C THR A 299 2.30 21.96 10.03
N SER A 300 2.02 21.26 8.93
CA SER A 300 2.91 21.28 7.77
C SER A 300 2.96 22.66 7.14
N ASN A 301 4.04 22.94 6.42
CA ASN A 301 4.19 24.20 5.71
C ASN A 301 3.02 24.40 4.71
N LEU A 302 2.61 23.33 4.04
CA LEU A 302 1.51 23.38 3.08
C LEU A 302 0.20 23.77 3.78
N ALA A 303 -0.06 23.21 4.96
CA ALA A 303 -1.25 23.57 5.74
C ALA A 303 -1.20 25.05 6.13
N LYS A 304 -0.06 25.52 6.60
CA LYS A 304 0.08 26.90 7.12
C LYS A 304 0.06 27.96 6.02
N THR A 305 0.63 27.64 4.84
CA THR A 305 0.75 28.65 3.77
C THR A 305 -0.40 28.60 2.78
N LYS A 306 -1.05 27.44 2.62
CA LYS A 306 -2.11 27.25 1.60
C LYS A 306 -3.42 26.74 2.19
N PHE A 307 -3.51 26.57 3.50
CA PHE A 307 -4.66 25.93 4.16
C PHE A 307 -4.98 24.57 3.57
N ASN A 308 -3.98 23.91 2.99
CA ASN A 308 -4.17 22.63 2.31
C ASN A 308 -3.79 21.50 3.26
N ILE A 309 -4.78 20.92 3.93
CA ILE A 309 -4.56 19.87 4.91
C ILE A 309 -4.72 18.46 4.34
N PHE A 310 -5.02 18.34 3.04
CA PHE A 310 -5.21 17.03 2.38
C PHE A 310 -4.16 16.75 1.32
N GLY A 311 -3.21 17.65 1.12
CA GLY A 311 -2.22 17.50 0.05
C GLY A 311 -2.85 17.58 -1.33
N ALA A 312 -3.95 18.29 -1.46
CA ALA A 312 -4.68 18.35 -2.74
C ALA A 312 -3.77 18.91 -3.83
N ASN A 313 -3.62 18.13 -4.91
CA ASN A 313 -2.77 18.43 -6.06
C ASN A 313 -1.29 18.62 -5.72
N ALA A 314 -0.85 18.20 -4.52
CA ALA A 314 0.56 18.08 -4.21
C ALA A 314 1.13 16.87 -4.93
N LYS A 315 2.30 17.00 -5.53
CA LYS A 315 2.99 15.89 -6.21
C LYS A 315 4.34 15.68 -5.56
N ASP A 316 4.83 14.46 -5.63
CA ASP A 316 6.15 14.14 -5.12
C ASP A 316 7.17 15.08 -5.79
N GLY A 317 7.93 15.79 -4.97
CA GLY A 317 8.94 16.71 -5.46
C GLY A 317 8.43 18.04 -6.00
N TYR A 318 7.11 18.29 -5.98
CA TYR A 318 6.57 19.54 -6.52
C TYR A 318 5.41 20.06 -5.66
N VAL A 319 5.74 20.58 -4.49
CA VAL A 319 4.76 21.07 -3.54
C VAL A 319 4.15 22.41 -3.96
N ASP A 320 4.89 23.21 -4.75
CA ASP A 320 4.42 24.53 -5.16
C ASP A 320 3.17 24.46 -6.04
N GLY A 321 2.91 23.31 -6.69
CA GLY A 321 1.71 23.12 -7.50
C GLY A 321 0.48 22.72 -6.71
N ALA A 322 0.59 22.53 -5.39
CA ALA A 322 -0.54 22.14 -4.57
C ALA A 322 -1.60 23.26 -4.49
N ASP A 323 -2.85 22.87 -4.34
CA ASP A 323 -3.96 23.82 -4.25
C ASP A 323 -3.83 24.71 -3.02
N LYS A 324 -4.24 25.97 -3.21
CA LYS A 324 -4.37 26.94 -2.13
C LYS A 324 -5.87 27.20 -1.86
N PHE A 325 -6.23 27.21 -0.59
CA PHE A 325 -7.61 27.46 -0.17
C PHE A 325 -7.65 28.75 0.64
N SER A 326 -8.86 29.33 0.74
CA SER A 326 -9.04 30.57 1.49
C SER A 326 -9.14 30.33 2.99
N SER A 327 -9.43 29.09 3.39
CA SER A 327 -9.58 28.72 4.80
C SER A 327 -9.52 27.20 4.93
N ILE A 328 -9.34 26.74 6.17
CA ILE A 328 -9.43 25.30 6.45
C ILE A 328 -10.83 24.77 6.13
N GLU A 329 -11.88 25.55 6.44
CA GLU A 329 -13.25 25.15 6.13
C GLU A 329 -13.40 24.92 4.61
N GLU A 330 -12.92 25.85 3.80
CA GLU A 330 -13.00 25.70 2.36
C GLU A 330 -12.26 24.45 1.88
N CYS A 331 -11.08 24.21 2.43
CA CYS A 331 -10.31 23.02 2.08
C CYS A 331 -11.11 21.75 2.38
N ILE A 332 -11.66 21.64 3.58
CA ILE A 332 -12.41 20.45 3.99
C ILE A 332 -13.64 20.25 3.08
N MET A 333 -14.39 21.33 2.85
CA MET A 333 -15.61 21.21 2.05
C MET A 333 -15.30 20.88 0.60
N ARG A 334 -14.32 21.53 -0.01
CA ARG A 334 -13.99 21.27 -1.42
C ARG A 334 -13.38 19.91 -1.65
N VAL A 335 -12.47 19.48 -0.77
CA VAL A 335 -11.86 18.17 -0.92
C VAL A 335 -12.91 17.07 -0.69
N SER A 336 -13.77 17.23 0.30
CA SER A 336 -14.85 16.27 0.54
C SER A 336 -15.78 16.16 -0.66
N ASN A 337 -16.11 17.28 -1.29
CA ASN A 337 -17.01 17.31 -2.45
C ASN A 337 -16.32 16.78 -3.71
N TYR A 338 -15.24 17.44 -4.13
CA TYR A 338 -14.67 17.19 -5.46
C TYR A 338 -13.70 16.03 -5.49
N SER A 339 -12.89 15.86 -4.44
CA SER A 339 -11.92 14.79 -4.46
C SER A 339 -12.53 13.45 -4.07
N PHE A 340 -13.35 13.44 -3.02
CA PHE A 340 -13.86 12.17 -2.49
C PHE A 340 -15.26 11.84 -2.99
N SER A 341 -16.27 12.65 -2.64
CA SER A 341 -17.65 12.30 -2.99
C SER A 341 -17.86 12.16 -4.50
N ASN A 342 -17.30 13.08 -5.27
CA ASN A 342 -17.44 13.08 -6.72
C ASN A 342 -16.19 12.61 -7.45
N GLY A 343 -15.20 12.10 -6.72
CA GLY A 343 -13.97 11.59 -7.28
C GLY A 343 -13.70 10.16 -6.85
N TYR A 344 -12.86 9.99 -5.84
CA TYR A 344 -12.40 8.65 -5.44
C TYR A 344 -13.54 7.71 -5.07
N PHE A 345 -14.67 8.23 -4.56
CA PHE A 345 -15.79 7.40 -4.11
C PHE A 345 -16.98 7.41 -5.08
N ASN A 346 -16.77 7.87 -6.32
CA ASN A 346 -17.82 7.95 -7.33
C ASN A 346 -17.52 7.02 -8.49
N PRO A 347 -18.33 5.97 -8.70
CA PRO A 347 -18.06 5.02 -9.80
C PRO A 347 -17.99 5.65 -11.19
N LYS A 348 -18.53 6.86 -11.36
CA LYS A 348 -18.46 7.59 -12.63
C LYS A 348 -17.11 8.28 -12.84
N SER A 349 -16.31 8.41 -11.79
CA SER A 349 -15.03 9.13 -11.86
C SER A 349 -13.91 8.23 -12.34
N TRP A 350 -12.99 8.79 -13.13
CA TRP A 350 -11.79 8.07 -13.54
C TRP A 350 -10.90 7.71 -12.35
N LYS A 351 -11.06 8.41 -11.23
CA LYS A 351 -10.28 8.15 -10.01
C LYS A 351 -10.77 6.94 -9.24
N TYR A 352 -11.96 6.43 -9.56
CA TYR A 352 -12.61 5.42 -8.75
C TYR A 352 -11.92 4.05 -8.90
N ASN A 353 -11.60 3.44 -7.78
CA ASN A 353 -11.11 2.06 -7.71
C ASN A 353 -11.73 1.32 -6.52
N SER A 354 -12.90 1.68 -6.12
CA SER A 354 -13.70 1.31 -4.96
C SER A 354 -13.79 2.48 -3.99
N SER A 355 -14.87 2.55 -3.26
CA SER A 355 -15.16 3.69 -2.38
C SER A 355 -14.59 3.54 -0.97
N SER A 356 -13.53 2.77 -0.81
CA SER A 356 -12.84 2.61 0.48
C SER A 356 -11.43 3.20 0.39
N LEU A 357 -10.72 3.24 1.52
CA LEU A 357 -9.31 3.63 1.51
C LEU A 357 -8.48 2.61 0.73
N GLY A 358 -8.67 1.33 1.01
CA GLY A 358 -8.11 0.25 0.23
C GLY A 358 -6.60 0.06 0.36
N ASN A 359 -5.98 -0.30 -0.77
CA ASN A 359 -4.55 -0.55 -0.87
C ASN A 359 -4.12 -0.26 -2.32
N LYS A 360 -3.07 -0.88 -2.82
CA LYS A 360 -2.67 -0.64 -4.21
C LYS A 360 -3.50 -1.43 -5.22
N SER A 361 -4.28 -2.39 -4.76
CA SER A 361 -5.18 -3.14 -5.64
C SER A 361 -6.51 -2.42 -5.84
N ILE A 362 -7.07 -1.86 -4.78
CA ILE A 362 -8.45 -1.39 -4.74
C ILE A 362 -8.55 -0.22 -3.76
N GLY A 363 -9.48 0.69 -4.03
CA GLY A 363 -9.74 1.82 -3.16
C GLY A 363 -8.99 3.09 -3.54
N ALA A 364 -9.11 4.10 -2.69
CA ALA A 364 -8.53 5.42 -2.98
C ALA A 364 -7.01 5.37 -3.11
N ASN A 365 -6.34 4.47 -2.36
CA ASN A 365 -4.88 4.40 -2.38
C ASN A 365 -4.32 4.04 -3.76
N VAL A 366 -5.10 3.46 -4.63
CA VAL A 366 -4.63 3.13 -5.97
C VAL A 366 -4.13 4.38 -6.69
N ARG A 367 -4.83 5.51 -6.52
CA ARG A 367 -4.49 6.74 -7.24
C ARG A 367 -4.24 7.97 -6.37
N TYR A 368 -4.55 7.91 -5.06
CA TYR A 368 -4.42 9.10 -4.21
C TYR A 368 -2.96 9.42 -3.91
N ALA A 369 -2.15 8.41 -3.66
CA ALA A 369 -0.79 8.61 -3.17
C ALA A 369 0.17 7.58 -3.76
N SER A 370 1.43 7.97 -3.92
CA SER A 370 2.49 7.06 -4.33
C SER A 370 2.95 6.15 -3.18
N ASP A 371 2.56 6.45 -1.95
CA ASP A 371 2.85 5.63 -0.77
C ASP A 371 1.95 4.39 -0.80
N PRO A 372 2.52 3.17 -0.95
CA PRO A 372 1.67 1.98 -0.99
C PRO A 372 0.91 1.72 0.31
N TYR A 373 1.35 2.33 1.40
CA TYR A 373 0.75 2.13 2.73
C TYR A 373 0.03 3.38 3.22
N TRP A 374 -0.29 4.31 2.31
CA TRP A 374 -1.01 5.52 2.66
C TRP A 374 -2.33 5.21 3.36
N SER A 375 -3.07 4.21 2.87
CA SER A 375 -4.35 3.86 3.49
C SER A 375 -4.16 3.36 4.91
N GLU A 376 -3.12 2.56 5.17
CA GLU A 376 -2.87 2.07 6.53
C GLU A 376 -2.55 3.21 7.48
N LYS A 377 -1.87 4.24 6.99
CA LYS A 377 -1.57 5.42 7.83
C LYS A 377 -2.85 6.15 8.21
N ALA A 378 -3.78 6.29 7.26
CA ALA A 378 -5.08 6.87 7.56
C ALA A 378 -5.90 5.99 8.51
N VAL A 379 -5.87 4.67 8.28
CA VAL A 379 -6.53 3.69 9.16
C VAL A 379 -6.01 3.80 10.57
N SER A 380 -4.70 3.93 10.74
CA SER A 380 -4.09 4.06 12.06
C SER A 380 -4.66 5.27 12.81
N ARG A 381 -4.87 6.36 12.09
CA ARG A 381 -5.49 7.54 12.69
C ARG A 381 -6.97 7.33 13.01
N MET A 382 -7.70 6.66 12.10
CA MET A 382 -9.12 6.36 12.36
C MET A 382 -9.26 5.48 13.60
N TYR A 383 -8.40 4.49 13.76
CA TYR A 383 -8.40 3.64 14.94
C TYR A 383 -8.07 4.46 16.19
N GLN A 384 -7.09 5.35 16.09
CA GLN A 384 -6.70 6.23 17.20
C GLN A 384 -7.89 7.11 17.63
N VAL A 385 -8.63 7.65 16.68
CA VAL A 385 -9.85 8.43 16.96
C VAL A 385 -10.85 7.57 17.74
N ASP A 386 -11.13 6.38 17.21
CA ASP A 386 -12.13 5.47 17.76
C ASP A 386 -11.76 5.03 19.18
N LYS A 387 -10.48 4.69 19.37
CA LYS A 387 -9.98 4.23 20.67
C LYS A 387 -10.05 5.36 21.70
N PHE A 388 -9.60 6.55 21.32
CA PHE A 388 -9.57 7.68 22.24
C PHE A 388 -11.00 8.15 22.60
N LEU A 389 -11.85 8.33 21.59
CA LEU A 389 -13.18 8.87 21.82
C LEU A 389 -14.15 7.84 22.41
N GLY A 390 -13.94 6.55 22.11
CA GLY A 390 -14.76 5.50 22.71
C GLY A 390 -14.50 5.30 24.18
N GLY A 391 -13.26 5.50 24.60
CA GLY A 391 -12.88 5.42 26.01
C GLY A 391 -13.29 4.10 26.64
N ASP A 392 -13.87 4.18 27.83
CA ASP A 392 -14.29 2.98 28.58
C ASP A 392 -15.47 2.26 27.93
N THR A 393 -16.22 2.93 27.03
CA THR A 393 -17.37 2.29 26.37
C THR A 393 -16.96 1.49 25.15
N GLY A 394 -15.68 1.59 24.75
CA GLY A 394 -15.14 0.82 23.65
C GLY A 394 -15.27 1.51 22.30
N LEU A 395 -14.83 0.80 21.27
CA LEU A 395 -14.83 1.33 19.90
C LEU A 395 -16.27 1.46 19.39
N LYS A 396 -16.67 2.67 19.03
CA LYS A 396 -18.04 2.91 18.56
C LYS A 396 -18.14 2.87 17.03
N ASP A 397 -17.05 3.15 16.33
CA ASP A 397 -17.06 3.09 14.87
C ASP A 397 -16.71 1.70 14.36
N TYR A 398 -15.82 0.99 15.05
CA TYR A 398 -15.38 -0.35 14.63
C TYR A 398 -16.58 -1.29 14.57
N ASN A 399 -16.79 -1.87 13.39
CA ASN A 399 -17.92 -2.77 13.13
C ASN A 399 -19.30 -2.13 13.35
N ARG A 400 -19.37 -0.80 13.28
CA ARG A 400 -20.66 -0.10 13.35
C ARG A 400 -21.60 -0.55 12.22
N TYR A 401 -21.03 -0.73 11.05
CA TYR A 401 -21.77 -1.21 9.89
C TYR A 401 -21.36 -2.64 9.59
N LEU A 402 -22.30 -3.45 9.17
CA LEU A 402 -22.00 -4.74 8.58
C LEU A 402 -21.59 -4.49 7.15
N LEU A 403 -20.41 -5.00 6.77
CA LEU A 403 -19.87 -4.80 5.43
C LEU A 403 -20.00 -6.06 4.62
N GLY A 404 -20.39 -5.91 3.37
CA GLY A 404 -20.37 -6.98 2.37
C GLY A 404 -19.34 -6.67 1.30
N MET A 405 -18.95 -7.69 0.56
CA MET A 405 -18.02 -7.53 -0.56
C MET A 405 -18.64 -8.16 -1.79
N TYR A 406 -18.53 -7.44 -2.91
CA TYR A 406 -19.00 -8.00 -4.19
C TYR A 406 -18.00 -9.03 -4.67
N THR A 407 -18.44 -10.28 -4.78
CA THR A 407 -17.58 -11.39 -5.20
C THR A 407 -17.82 -11.80 -6.66
N ASN A 408 -18.89 -11.29 -7.27
CA ASN A 408 -19.25 -11.62 -8.64
C ASN A 408 -19.70 -10.35 -9.36
N GLU A 409 -19.64 -10.39 -10.67
CA GLU A 409 -20.22 -9.33 -11.49
C GLU A 409 -21.72 -9.24 -11.25
N THR A 410 -22.23 -8.00 -11.15
CA THR A 410 -23.64 -7.76 -10.92
C THR A 410 -23.98 -6.30 -11.25
N SER A 411 -25.22 -5.91 -11.03
CA SER A 411 -25.68 -4.51 -11.14
C SER A 411 -26.07 -3.98 -9.77
N VAL A 412 -25.67 -2.76 -9.50
CA VAL A 412 -26.12 -2.04 -8.30
C VAL A 412 -27.34 -1.23 -8.70
N LYS A 413 -28.43 -1.41 -7.97
CA LYS A 413 -29.72 -0.80 -8.29
C LYS A 413 -30.26 -0.01 -7.12
N ASN A 414 -31.08 0.98 -7.41
CA ASN A 414 -31.79 1.71 -6.38
C ASN A 414 -33.06 0.95 -5.98
N THR A 415 -33.81 1.52 -5.03
CA THR A 415 -35.01 0.89 -4.51
C THR A 415 -36.13 0.76 -5.55
N SER A 416 -36.04 1.52 -6.65
CA SER A 416 -36.97 1.41 -7.76
C SER A 416 -36.51 0.45 -8.84
N ASN A 417 -35.48 -0.37 -8.54
CA ASN A 417 -34.91 -1.38 -9.43
C ASN A 417 -34.22 -0.79 -10.66
N LYS A 418 -33.90 0.51 -10.62
CA LYS A 418 -33.16 1.16 -11.70
C LYS A 418 -31.66 0.96 -11.48
N GLU A 419 -30.96 0.51 -12.52
CA GLU A 419 -29.51 0.31 -12.44
C GLU A 419 -28.80 1.64 -12.26
N LEU A 420 -27.91 1.69 -11.29
CA LEU A 420 -27.06 2.85 -11.00
C LEU A 420 -25.68 2.69 -11.62
N TYR A 421 -25.09 1.52 -11.48
CA TYR A 421 -23.81 1.18 -12.11
C TYR A 421 -23.60 -0.33 -12.02
N SER A 422 -22.61 -0.81 -12.76
CA SER A 422 -22.27 -2.24 -12.81
C SER A 422 -21.05 -2.52 -11.95
N ILE A 423 -21.01 -3.73 -11.40
CA ILE A 423 -19.83 -4.32 -10.77
C ILE A 423 -19.24 -5.28 -11.80
N LEU A 424 -18.00 -5.03 -12.22
CA LEU A 424 -17.31 -5.86 -13.20
C LEU A 424 -16.03 -6.43 -12.61
N GLN A 425 -15.41 -7.38 -13.29
CA GLN A 425 -14.12 -7.89 -12.87
C GLN A 425 -13.10 -6.75 -12.82
N GLN A 426 -12.12 -6.89 -11.95
CA GLN A 426 -11.05 -5.89 -11.85
C GLN A 426 -10.35 -5.77 -13.20
N ASN A 427 -9.90 -4.55 -13.47
CA ASN A 427 -9.12 -4.23 -14.67
C ASN A 427 -9.92 -4.28 -15.97
N THR A 428 -11.26 -4.35 -15.90
CA THR A 428 -12.11 -4.27 -17.10
C THR A 428 -12.70 -2.89 -17.31
N ARG A 429 -12.34 -1.92 -16.47
CA ARG A 429 -12.87 -0.56 -16.56
C ARG A 429 -12.47 0.10 -17.86
N THR A 430 -13.40 0.87 -18.41
CA THR A 430 -13.12 1.76 -19.54
C THR A 430 -13.51 3.18 -19.11
N LYS A 431 -12.93 4.16 -19.76
CA LYS A 431 -13.34 5.56 -19.55
C LYS A 431 -14.84 5.70 -19.82
N ASN A 432 -15.46 6.57 -19.07
CA ASN A 432 -16.83 7.05 -19.31
C ASN A 432 -17.95 6.08 -18.97
N THR A 433 -17.72 5.08 -18.16
CA THR A 433 -18.78 4.18 -17.70
C THR A 433 -18.86 4.15 -16.18
N CYS A 434 -20.08 4.07 -15.67
CA CYS A 434 -20.33 3.93 -14.22
C CYS A 434 -20.05 2.49 -13.83
N LYS A 435 -18.93 2.24 -13.18
CA LYS A 435 -18.55 0.87 -12.84
C LYS A 435 -17.89 0.78 -11.48
N GLY A 436 -18.32 -0.22 -10.72
CA GLY A 436 -17.54 -0.73 -9.61
C GLY A 436 -16.76 -1.95 -10.05
N GLN A 437 -16.17 -2.65 -9.11
CA GLN A 437 -15.40 -3.85 -9.44
C GLN A 437 -15.57 -4.90 -8.36
N VAL A 438 -15.40 -6.14 -8.75
CA VAL A 438 -15.37 -7.26 -7.80
C VAL A 438 -14.30 -6.94 -6.76
N GLY A 439 -14.67 -7.09 -5.49
CA GLY A 439 -13.84 -6.68 -4.37
C GLY A 439 -14.29 -5.38 -3.71
N ASP A 440 -15.16 -4.60 -4.38
CA ASP A 440 -15.76 -3.42 -3.75
C ASP A 440 -16.58 -3.84 -2.55
N THR A 441 -16.56 -2.99 -1.52
CA THR A 441 -17.37 -3.21 -0.32
C THR A 441 -18.60 -2.33 -0.31
N THR A 442 -19.60 -2.77 0.42
CA THR A 442 -20.84 -2.05 0.59
C THR A 442 -21.36 -2.25 2.00
N ILE A 443 -22.20 -1.33 2.46
CA ILE A 443 -22.87 -1.47 3.75
C ILE A 443 -24.09 -2.35 3.53
N VAL A 444 -24.22 -3.41 4.35
CA VAL A 444 -25.34 -4.34 4.30
C VAL A 444 -26.41 -3.82 5.26
N LEU A 445 -27.59 -3.62 4.72
CA LEU A 445 -28.69 -3.12 5.53
C LEU A 445 -29.54 -4.28 6.03
N UNK A 446 -29.89 -4.17 7.06
CA UNK A 446 -30.70 -5.10 7.58
C UNK A 446 -32.03 -4.54 7.54
N ASP A 447 -32.96 -5.32 7.49
CA ASP A 447 -34.34 -4.88 7.68
C ASP A 447 -34.64 -4.78 9.18
N ASN A 448 -35.88 -4.40 9.49
CA ASN A 448 -36.28 -4.19 10.88
C ASN A 448 -36.35 -5.49 11.68
N ASN A 449 -36.14 -6.64 11.02
CA ASN A 449 -36.14 -7.95 11.67
C ASN A 449 -34.75 -8.63 11.68
N UNK A 450 -33.88 -7.72 11.18
CA UNK A 450 -32.66 -8.11 11.16
C UNK A 450 -32.29 -9.01 10.15
N LYS A 451 -33.00 -9.10 9.34
CA LYS A 451 -32.64 -9.87 8.16
C LYS A 451 -31.97 -8.96 7.16
N TYR A 452 -31.01 -9.51 6.47
CA TYR A 452 -30.28 -8.73 5.47
C TYR A 452 -31.16 -8.51 4.24
N LEU A 453 -31.09 -7.31 3.65
CA LEU A 453 -31.81 -6.95 2.47
C LEU A 453 -30.98 -7.22 1.20
#